data_e90494dd74f2bf6c6e64fbfe230167f1
#
_entry.id   e90494dd74f2bf6c6e64fbfe230167f1
#
_cell.length_a   1.000
_cell.length_b   1.000
_cell.length_c   1.000
_cell.angle_alpha   90.00
_cell.angle_beta   90.00
_cell.angle_gamma   90.00
#
_symmetry.space_group_name_H-M   'P 1'
#
loop_
_entity.id
_entity.type
_entity.pdbx_description
1 polymer ?
#
loop_
_entity_poly.entity_id
_entity_poly.type
_entity_poly.pdbx_seq_one_letter_code
_entity_poly.pdbx_strand_id
1 'polypeptide(L)'
;FTGDSGSTTANSATDTLTIAGGTNITTAVSGDTLTVNFSGTLTTTLAALTDTSTAGITQGDSLFYNGTSWVVTRSPIIWYEIGAPVEDASSDFLISGPGLDGAVRDPTLYVHRGFTYAFDNSVEGGGHPFRIQSSQGLTGTPYTTGQSGSGTTILYWTVPLDAPSTLYYPVSYT
;
A
#
# COMPACT_ATOMS: atom_id res chain seq x y z
N PHE A 1 20.27 32.55 36.53
CA PHE A 1 19.57 31.77 35.48
C PHE A 1 19.95 30.31 35.57
N THR A 2 18.97 29.46 35.43
CA THR A 2 19.12 27.96 35.44
C THR A 2 18.61 27.43 34.12
N GLY A 3 19.44 26.66 33.44
CA GLY A 3 19.04 25.90 32.22
C GLY A 3 18.76 24.46 32.56
N ASP A 4 18.39 23.66 31.56
CA ASP A 4 18.22 22.19 31.68
C ASP A 4 19.54 21.50 32.11
N SER A 5 20.68 22.14 31.80
CA SER A 5 22.00 21.77 32.23
C SER A 5 22.81 23.02 32.59
N GLY A 6 23.26 23.06 33.82
CA GLY A 6 24.07 24.18 34.33
C GLY A 6 23.27 25.38 34.79
N SER A 7 23.97 26.30 35.44
CA SER A 7 23.43 27.58 35.91
C SER A 7 24.49 28.66 35.80
N THR A 8 24.06 29.90 35.70
CA THR A 8 24.94 31.08 35.75
C THR A 8 24.35 32.16 36.64
N THR A 9 25.21 32.95 37.23
CA THR A 9 24.83 34.07 38.13
C THR A 9 25.51 35.33 37.62
N ALA A 10 24.80 36.45 37.63
CA ALA A 10 25.41 37.75 37.37
C ALA A 10 26.36 38.11 38.55
N ASN A 11 27.60 38.38 38.26
CA ASN A 11 28.62 38.73 39.26
C ASN A 11 28.83 40.24 39.37
N SER A 12 28.32 41.01 38.42
CA SER A 12 28.34 42.47 38.41
C SER A 12 27.04 43.02 37.77
N ALA A 13 26.81 44.32 37.97
CA ALA A 13 25.66 45.03 37.38
C ALA A 13 25.77 45.19 35.85
N THR A 14 26.94 44.90 35.26
CA THR A 14 27.21 45.01 33.83
C THR A 14 27.35 43.67 33.13
N ASP A 15 27.07 42.56 33.82
CA ASP A 15 27.15 41.26 33.22
C ASP A 15 26.11 41.09 32.12
N THR A 16 26.51 40.41 31.06
CA THR A 16 25.66 40.12 29.90
C THR A 16 25.34 38.62 29.85
N LEU A 17 24.06 38.28 29.76
CA LEU A 17 23.64 36.96 29.43
C LEU A 17 23.56 36.81 27.91
N THR A 18 24.42 35.98 27.35
CA THR A 18 24.36 35.64 25.94
C THR A 18 23.47 34.40 25.75
N ILE A 19 22.43 34.54 24.94
CA ILE A 19 21.56 33.41 24.52
C ILE A 19 21.87 33.16 23.04
N ALA A 20 22.74 32.19 22.79
CA ALA A 20 23.14 31.81 21.45
C ALA A 20 22.26 30.70 20.90
N GLY A 21 21.90 30.76 19.62
CA GLY A 21 21.28 29.67 18.93
C GLY A 21 22.26 28.50 18.72
N GLY A 22 21.76 27.29 18.84
CA GLY A 22 22.48 26.07 18.41
C GLY A 22 22.19 25.76 16.95
N THR A 23 22.45 24.49 16.56
CA THR A 23 22.13 24.01 15.22
C THR A 23 20.62 24.19 14.95
N ASN A 24 20.29 24.86 13.84
CA ASN A 24 18.91 25.14 13.41
C ASN A 24 18.10 26.04 14.35
N ILE A 25 18.73 26.72 15.28
CA ILE A 25 18.10 27.72 16.13
C ILE A 25 18.79 29.07 15.91
N THR A 26 18.01 30.11 15.66
CA THR A 26 18.49 31.49 15.62
C THR A 26 17.81 32.31 16.71
N THR A 27 18.53 33.22 17.29
CA THR A 27 18.02 34.16 18.29
C THR A 27 18.19 35.59 17.79
N ALA A 28 17.23 36.44 18.08
CA ALA A 28 17.26 37.85 17.80
C ALA A 28 16.69 38.66 18.98
N VAL A 29 17.31 39.77 19.34
CA VAL A 29 16.83 40.68 20.38
C VAL A 29 16.41 41.99 19.73
N SER A 30 15.26 42.49 20.08
CA SER A 30 14.77 43.81 19.68
C SER A 30 14.00 44.44 20.86
N GLY A 31 14.50 45.57 21.37
CA GLY A 31 13.98 46.12 22.61
C GLY A 31 14.08 45.12 23.76
N ASP A 32 12.99 44.89 24.45
CA ASP A 32 12.88 43.94 25.58
C ASP A 32 12.45 42.52 25.14
N THR A 33 12.44 42.27 23.83
CA THR A 33 11.93 40.98 23.29
C THR A 33 13.11 40.16 22.75
N LEU A 34 13.25 38.93 23.26
CA LEU A 34 14.07 37.88 22.67
C LEU A 34 13.18 36.97 21.84
N THR A 35 13.48 36.87 20.56
CA THR A 35 12.84 35.92 19.64
C THR A 35 13.78 34.74 19.42
N VAL A 36 13.24 33.51 19.59
CA VAL A 36 13.93 32.26 19.30
C VAL A 36 13.22 31.59 18.15
N ASN A 37 13.92 31.44 17.03
CA ASN A 37 13.34 30.81 15.82
C ASN A 37 14.02 29.47 15.51
N PHE A 38 13.22 28.50 15.11
CA PHE A 38 13.73 27.31 14.46
C PHE A 38 14.03 27.65 12.98
N SER A 39 15.30 27.56 12.59
CA SER A 39 15.77 27.85 11.23
C SER A 39 16.07 26.59 10.41
N GLY A 40 15.85 25.41 10.98
CA GLY A 40 15.99 24.13 10.30
C GLY A 40 14.85 23.84 9.35
N THR A 41 15.06 22.88 8.48
CA THR A 41 13.98 22.30 7.67
C THR A 41 13.28 21.24 8.50
N LEU A 42 11.98 21.42 8.74
CA LEU A 42 11.15 20.32 9.26
C LEU A 42 11.00 19.28 8.16
N THR A 43 11.27 18.04 8.49
CA THR A 43 11.02 16.92 7.60
C THR A 43 9.53 16.85 7.29
N THR A 44 9.15 17.20 6.06
CA THR A 44 7.76 17.26 5.62
C THR A 44 7.42 16.19 4.59
N THR A 45 8.40 15.39 4.19
CA THR A 45 8.21 14.30 3.24
C THR A 45 8.52 12.97 3.89
N LEU A 46 7.82 11.94 3.46
CA LEU A 46 8.02 10.58 3.94
C LEU A 46 9.47 10.09 3.69
N ALA A 47 10.06 10.49 2.54
CA ALA A 47 11.43 10.13 2.16
C ALA A 47 12.51 10.73 3.10
N ALA A 48 12.17 11.74 3.87
CA ALA A 48 13.10 12.39 4.80
C ALA A 48 13.01 11.83 6.23
N LEU A 49 12.14 10.89 6.49
CA LEU A 49 12.08 10.14 7.75
C LEU A 49 13.21 9.09 7.78
N THR A 50 13.87 8.94 8.93
CA THR A 50 15.06 8.07 9.04
C THR A 50 14.73 6.57 9.04
N ASP A 51 13.48 6.22 9.30
CA ASP A 51 12.96 4.85 9.34
C ASP A 51 12.19 4.47 8.06
N THR A 52 12.28 5.29 7.01
CA THR A 52 11.63 5.02 5.73
C THR A 52 12.63 4.95 4.59
N SER A 53 12.43 4.00 3.69
CA SER A 53 13.15 3.90 2.43
C SER A 53 12.15 3.97 1.29
N THR A 54 12.17 5.08 0.55
CA THR A 54 11.32 5.31 -0.61
C THR A 54 12.09 5.20 -1.93
N ALA A 55 13.30 4.65 -1.88
CA ALA A 55 14.13 4.46 -3.08
C ALA A 55 13.43 3.57 -4.09
N GLY A 56 13.28 4.06 -5.33
CA GLY A 56 12.66 3.32 -6.42
C GLY A 56 11.12 3.24 -6.36
N ILE A 57 10.48 4.05 -5.52
CA ILE A 57 9.00 4.10 -5.47
C ILE A 57 8.41 4.55 -6.81
N THR A 58 7.38 3.85 -7.25
CA THR A 58 6.60 4.15 -8.44
C THR A 58 5.11 4.21 -8.11
N GLN A 59 4.32 4.76 -9.01
CA GLN A 59 2.88 4.79 -8.82
C GLN A 59 2.31 3.37 -8.66
N GLY A 60 1.55 3.15 -7.59
CA GLY A 60 0.96 1.85 -7.25
C GLY A 60 1.76 1.05 -6.22
N ASP A 61 2.97 1.49 -5.86
CA ASP A 61 3.73 0.85 -4.79
C ASP A 61 3.15 1.18 -3.41
N SER A 62 3.36 0.28 -2.46
CA SER A 62 2.94 0.41 -1.08
C SER A 62 4.14 0.47 -0.14
N LEU A 63 3.95 1.05 1.05
CA LEU A 63 4.92 0.94 2.14
C LEU A 63 4.57 -0.25 3.02
N PHE A 64 5.59 -1.02 3.34
CA PHE A 64 5.51 -2.17 4.23
C PHE A 64 6.50 -2.02 5.37
N TYR A 65 6.09 -2.28 6.61
CA TYR A 65 6.99 -2.29 7.76
C TYR A 65 7.63 -3.68 7.89
N ASN A 66 8.95 -3.77 7.71
CA ASN A 66 9.68 -5.04 7.72
C ASN A 66 10.16 -5.48 9.12
N GLY A 67 9.68 -4.83 10.18
CA GLY A 67 10.12 -5.05 11.56
C GLY A 67 11.17 -4.05 12.04
N THR A 68 11.78 -3.27 11.17
CA THR A 68 12.82 -2.28 11.48
C THR A 68 12.53 -0.94 10.84
N SER A 69 12.09 -0.92 9.59
CA SER A 69 11.83 0.29 8.81
C SER A 69 10.66 0.10 7.84
N TRP A 70 10.11 1.21 7.38
CA TRP A 70 9.15 1.23 6.30
C TRP A 70 9.87 1.19 4.96
N VAL A 71 9.60 0.17 4.17
CA VAL A 71 10.24 -0.06 2.86
C VAL A 71 9.21 -0.07 1.76
N VAL A 72 9.62 0.34 0.56
CA VAL A 72 8.79 0.22 -0.63
C VAL A 72 8.66 -1.26 -0.98
N THR A 73 7.44 -1.72 -1.13
CA THR A 73 7.14 -2.99 -1.77
C THR A 73 6.33 -2.69 -3.03
N ARG A 74 6.64 -3.38 -4.11
CA ARG A 74 5.76 -3.40 -5.27
C ARG A 74 4.43 -3.94 -4.79
N SER A 75 3.35 -3.36 -5.28
CA SER A 75 1.99 -3.68 -4.83
C SER A 75 1.89 -5.16 -4.48
N PRO A 76 1.61 -5.53 -3.23
CA PRO A 76 1.53 -6.94 -2.87
C PRO A 76 0.49 -7.57 -3.78
N ILE A 77 0.88 -8.61 -4.48
CA ILE A 77 -0.08 -9.38 -5.27
C ILE A 77 -0.94 -10.14 -4.28
N ILE A 78 -2.23 -9.87 -4.32
CA ILE A 78 -3.22 -10.56 -3.48
C ILE A 78 -3.60 -11.85 -4.21
N TRP A 79 -3.31 -12.99 -3.59
CA TRP A 79 -3.50 -14.30 -4.19
C TRP A 79 -4.83 -14.91 -3.84
N TYR A 80 -5.53 -15.39 -4.85
CA TYR A 80 -6.65 -16.29 -4.76
C TYR A 80 -6.32 -17.61 -5.45
N GLU A 81 -6.57 -18.72 -4.79
CA GLU A 81 -6.49 -20.04 -5.39
C GLU A 81 -7.85 -20.38 -5.96
N ILE A 82 -7.86 -20.89 -7.19
CA ILE A 82 -9.06 -21.31 -7.92
C ILE A 82 -9.04 -22.81 -8.03
N GLY A 83 -10.10 -23.45 -7.57
CA GLY A 83 -10.34 -24.86 -7.67
C GLY A 83 -11.75 -25.15 -8.18
N ALA A 84 -12.08 -26.42 -8.38
CA ALA A 84 -13.41 -26.86 -8.68
C ALA A 84 -13.94 -27.80 -7.60
N PRO A 85 -15.26 -27.80 -7.31
CA PRO A 85 -15.85 -28.75 -6.40
C PRO A 85 -15.71 -30.18 -6.93
N VAL A 86 -15.43 -31.16 -6.06
CA VAL A 86 -15.28 -32.57 -6.44
C VAL A 86 -16.57 -33.14 -6.95
N GLU A 87 -17.71 -32.67 -6.42
CA GLU A 87 -19.03 -33.19 -6.74
C GLU A 87 -19.64 -32.61 -8.02
N ASP A 88 -19.22 -31.40 -8.38
CA ASP A 88 -19.75 -30.66 -9.53
C ASP A 88 -18.70 -29.73 -10.12
N ALA A 89 -17.66 -30.33 -10.68
CA ALA A 89 -16.53 -29.58 -11.27
C ALA A 89 -16.94 -28.76 -12.51
N SER A 90 -18.16 -28.92 -13.00
CA SER A 90 -18.61 -28.32 -14.26
C SER A 90 -19.30 -26.97 -14.11
N SER A 91 -19.75 -26.58 -12.93
CA SER A 91 -20.62 -25.41 -12.77
C SER A 91 -20.13 -24.33 -11.83
N ASP A 92 -19.12 -24.59 -10.98
CA ASP A 92 -18.74 -23.65 -9.95
C ASP A 92 -17.22 -23.57 -9.79
N PHE A 93 -16.72 -22.44 -9.28
CA PHE A 93 -15.38 -22.33 -8.74
C PHE A 93 -15.38 -22.43 -7.22
N LEU A 94 -14.41 -23.14 -6.67
CA LEU A 94 -14.02 -23.01 -5.26
C LEU A 94 -12.88 -22.00 -5.17
N ILE A 95 -13.11 -20.89 -4.52
CA ILE A 95 -12.10 -19.84 -4.38
C ILE A 95 -11.67 -19.73 -2.93
N SER A 96 -10.36 -19.76 -2.68
CA SER A 96 -9.76 -19.49 -1.38
C SER A 96 -8.80 -18.31 -1.47
N GLY A 97 -8.68 -17.56 -0.38
CA GLY A 97 -7.79 -16.39 -0.31
C GLY A 97 -8.24 -15.35 0.70
N PRO A 98 -7.61 -14.19 0.70
CA PRO A 98 -7.88 -13.15 1.68
C PRO A 98 -9.35 -12.71 1.71
N GLY A 99 -9.90 -12.64 2.92
CA GLY A 99 -11.30 -12.26 3.16
C GLY A 99 -12.31 -13.38 2.99
N LEU A 100 -11.87 -14.62 2.70
CA LEU A 100 -12.70 -15.81 2.64
C LEU A 100 -12.36 -16.77 3.79
N ASP A 101 -13.36 -17.44 4.32
CA ASP A 101 -13.20 -18.46 5.36
C ASP A 101 -13.05 -19.84 4.69
N GLY A 102 -11.81 -20.14 4.28
CA GLY A 102 -11.47 -21.34 3.50
C GLY A 102 -11.87 -21.23 2.02
N ALA A 103 -12.09 -22.37 1.39
CA ALA A 103 -12.56 -22.46 0.01
C ALA A 103 -14.09 -22.27 -0.05
N VAL A 104 -14.52 -21.21 -0.70
CA VAL A 104 -15.93 -20.81 -0.82
C VAL A 104 -16.37 -20.98 -2.27
N ARG A 105 -17.59 -21.50 -2.46
CA ARG A 105 -18.18 -21.69 -3.77
C ARG A 105 -18.70 -20.38 -4.33
N ASP A 106 -18.22 -19.98 -5.49
CA ASP A 106 -18.60 -18.76 -6.22
C ASP A 106 -18.76 -17.49 -5.36
N PRO A 107 -17.76 -17.14 -4.51
CA PRO A 107 -17.90 -15.99 -3.61
C PRO A 107 -17.94 -14.68 -4.38
N THR A 108 -18.61 -13.69 -3.82
CA THR A 108 -18.37 -12.30 -4.25
C THR A 108 -17.01 -11.84 -3.74
N LEU A 109 -16.12 -11.49 -4.66
CA LEU A 109 -14.80 -10.96 -4.34
C LEU A 109 -14.83 -9.42 -4.31
N TYR A 110 -14.37 -8.83 -3.22
CA TYR A 110 -14.22 -7.38 -3.10
C TYR A 110 -12.79 -7.00 -3.43
N VAL A 111 -12.61 -6.30 -4.53
CA VAL A 111 -11.29 -5.89 -5.04
C VAL A 111 -11.14 -4.38 -5.04
N HIS A 112 -9.92 -3.90 -4.82
CA HIS A 112 -9.62 -2.48 -4.80
C HIS A 112 -8.96 -2.04 -6.11
N ARG A 113 -9.41 -0.91 -6.65
CA ARG A 113 -8.77 -0.30 -7.82
C ARG A 113 -7.34 0.10 -7.50
N GLY A 114 -6.44 -0.10 -8.46
CA GLY A 114 -4.99 0.12 -8.31
C GLY A 114 -4.22 -1.06 -7.70
N PHE A 115 -4.90 -2.06 -7.12
CA PHE A 115 -4.25 -3.25 -6.56
C PHE A 115 -4.12 -4.35 -7.61
N THR A 116 -3.11 -5.21 -7.42
CA THR A 116 -2.89 -6.38 -8.29
C THR A 116 -3.35 -7.64 -7.57
N TYR A 117 -4.14 -8.43 -8.26
CA TYR A 117 -4.63 -9.73 -7.83
C TYR A 117 -4.08 -10.82 -8.74
N ALA A 118 -3.77 -11.98 -8.15
CA ALA A 118 -3.45 -13.20 -8.88
C ALA A 118 -4.54 -14.23 -8.61
N PHE A 119 -5.09 -14.78 -9.67
CA PHE A 119 -6.04 -15.88 -9.63
C PHE A 119 -5.30 -17.11 -10.14
N ASP A 120 -4.87 -17.97 -9.21
CA ASP A 120 -4.10 -19.18 -9.51
C ASP A 120 -5.08 -20.34 -9.79
N ASN A 121 -5.23 -20.64 -11.07
CA ASN A 121 -6.04 -21.74 -11.60
C ASN A 121 -5.16 -22.90 -12.11
N SER A 122 -3.92 -23.01 -11.64
CA SER A 122 -2.97 -24.01 -12.13
C SER A 122 -3.37 -25.44 -11.76
N VAL A 123 -4.15 -25.62 -10.71
CA VAL A 123 -4.64 -26.94 -10.27
C VAL A 123 -5.69 -27.49 -11.22
N GLU A 124 -6.61 -26.67 -11.68
CA GLU A 124 -7.68 -27.06 -12.62
C GLU A 124 -7.25 -27.00 -14.10
N GLY A 125 -6.11 -26.41 -14.35
CA GLY A 125 -5.26 -26.42 -15.54
C GLY A 125 -5.90 -26.61 -16.90
N GLY A 126 -6.76 -25.72 -17.32
CA GLY A 126 -7.23 -25.64 -18.70
C GLY A 126 -8.65 -26.18 -18.95
N GLY A 127 -9.19 -27.03 -18.09
CA GLY A 127 -10.58 -27.48 -18.22
C GLY A 127 -11.61 -26.39 -17.90
N HIS A 128 -11.27 -25.51 -16.96
CA HIS A 128 -12.13 -24.41 -16.48
C HIS A 128 -11.36 -23.09 -16.42
N PRO A 129 -11.13 -22.42 -17.54
CA PRO A 129 -10.35 -21.16 -17.55
C PRO A 129 -11.04 -20.08 -16.74
N PHE A 130 -10.35 -19.51 -15.74
CA PHE A 130 -10.82 -18.36 -14.99
C PHE A 130 -10.79 -17.11 -15.88
N ARG A 131 -11.88 -16.36 -15.93
CA ARG A 131 -12.01 -15.12 -16.73
C ARG A 131 -12.73 -14.06 -15.94
N ILE A 132 -12.46 -12.81 -16.28
CA ILE A 132 -13.23 -11.66 -15.81
C ILE A 132 -14.05 -11.12 -16.99
N GLN A 133 -15.31 -10.80 -16.74
CA GLN A 133 -16.27 -10.34 -17.76
C GLN A 133 -17.03 -9.12 -17.28
N SER A 134 -17.46 -8.31 -18.24
CA SER A 134 -18.29 -7.11 -17.98
C SER A 134 -19.79 -7.42 -17.99
N SER A 135 -20.20 -8.62 -18.43
CA SER A 135 -21.59 -9.07 -18.42
C SER A 135 -21.72 -10.47 -17.85
N GLN A 136 -22.87 -10.79 -17.29
CA GLN A 136 -23.20 -12.11 -16.73
C GLN A 136 -23.30 -13.20 -17.82
N GLY A 137 -23.13 -14.45 -17.38
CA GLY A 137 -23.35 -15.65 -18.18
C GLY A 137 -22.06 -16.20 -18.80
N LEU A 138 -22.15 -17.44 -19.29
CA LEU A 138 -20.99 -18.20 -19.82
C LEU A 138 -20.36 -17.56 -21.05
N THR A 139 -21.13 -16.83 -21.84
CA THR A 139 -20.69 -16.13 -23.06
C THR A 139 -20.62 -14.62 -22.86
N GLY A 140 -20.45 -14.16 -21.63
CA GLY A 140 -20.34 -12.74 -21.33
C GLY A 140 -19.13 -12.09 -21.99
N THR A 141 -19.18 -10.76 -22.13
CA THR A 141 -18.11 -10.00 -22.76
C THR A 141 -16.86 -9.99 -21.91
N PRO A 142 -15.70 -10.50 -22.39
CA PRO A 142 -14.47 -10.49 -21.64
C PRO A 142 -14.04 -9.05 -21.26
N TYR A 143 -13.57 -8.90 -20.04
CA TYR A 143 -12.96 -7.67 -19.55
C TYR A 143 -11.46 -7.93 -19.35
N THR A 144 -10.64 -7.45 -20.29
CA THR A 144 -9.21 -7.77 -20.32
C THR A 144 -8.29 -6.63 -19.88
N THR A 145 -8.86 -5.44 -19.61
CA THR A 145 -8.06 -4.27 -19.20
C THR A 145 -7.35 -4.53 -17.87
N GLY A 146 -6.04 -4.31 -17.85
CA GLY A 146 -5.20 -4.52 -16.66
C GLY A 146 -4.80 -5.98 -16.42
N GLN A 147 -5.16 -6.91 -17.30
CA GLN A 147 -4.84 -8.33 -17.18
C GLN A 147 -3.50 -8.71 -17.86
N SER A 148 -2.85 -9.72 -17.28
CA SER A 148 -1.70 -10.42 -17.86
C SER A 148 -1.71 -11.88 -17.38
N GLY A 149 -0.94 -12.74 -18.03
CA GLY A 149 -0.94 -14.18 -17.75
C GLY A 149 -2.09 -14.92 -18.43
N SER A 150 -2.56 -16.01 -17.85
CA SER A 150 -3.61 -16.87 -18.43
C SER A 150 -4.57 -17.39 -17.38
N GLY A 151 -5.85 -17.38 -17.69
CA GLY A 151 -6.88 -17.96 -16.84
C GLY A 151 -6.81 -19.51 -16.73
N THR A 152 -5.99 -20.16 -17.53
CA THR A 152 -5.72 -21.61 -17.44
C THR A 152 -4.57 -21.93 -16.48
N THR A 153 -3.81 -20.93 -16.06
CA THR A 153 -2.71 -21.03 -15.10
C THR A 153 -2.89 -19.95 -14.05
N ILE A 154 -2.14 -18.85 -14.17
CA ILE A 154 -2.27 -17.71 -13.28
C ILE A 154 -2.68 -16.49 -14.07
N LEU A 155 -3.84 -15.92 -13.73
CA LEU A 155 -4.31 -14.64 -14.24
C LEU A 155 -3.93 -13.55 -13.26
N TYR A 156 -3.07 -12.63 -13.66
CA TYR A 156 -2.80 -11.41 -12.92
C TYR A 156 -3.71 -10.29 -13.41
N TRP A 157 -4.26 -9.55 -12.48
CA TRP A 157 -5.13 -8.42 -12.79
C TRP A 157 -4.80 -7.23 -11.90
N THR A 158 -4.22 -6.18 -12.49
CA THR A 158 -4.14 -4.88 -11.85
C THR A 158 -5.44 -4.14 -12.13
N VAL A 159 -6.26 -3.96 -11.11
CA VAL A 159 -7.60 -3.36 -11.26
C VAL A 159 -7.46 -1.92 -11.72
N PRO A 160 -7.94 -1.54 -12.91
CA PRO A 160 -7.86 -0.16 -13.38
C PRO A 160 -8.59 0.81 -12.45
N LEU A 161 -8.12 2.06 -12.38
CA LEU A 161 -8.76 3.09 -11.55
C LEU A 161 -10.17 3.43 -12.03
N ASP A 162 -10.45 3.22 -13.30
CA ASP A 162 -11.73 3.43 -13.98
C ASP A 162 -12.55 2.13 -14.20
N ALA A 163 -12.10 1.01 -13.59
CA ALA A 163 -12.81 -0.25 -13.71
C ALA A 163 -14.29 -0.12 -13.31
N PRO A 164 -15.21 -0.84 -13.96
CA PRO A 164 -16.61 -0.91 -13.53
C PRO A 164 -16.76 -1.32 -12.07
N SER A 165 -17.84 -0.89 -11.41
CA SER A 165 -18.12 -1.24 -10.01
C SER A 165 -18.48 -2.72 -9.82
N THR A 166 -18.88 -3.39 -10.88
CA THR A 166 -19.24 -4.80 -10.87
C THR A 166 -18.71 -5.47 -12.13
N LEU A 167 -18.04 -6.58 -11.93
CA LEU A 167 -17.57 -7.49 -12.97
C LEU A 167 -17.93 -8.92 -12.55
N TYR A 168 -17.84 -9.86 -13.47
CA TYR A 168 -18.26 -11.23 -13.28
C TYR A 168 -17.13 -12.19 -13.61
N TYR A 169 -17.14 -13.37 -13.01
CA TYR A 169 -16.25 -14.47 -13.37
C TYR A 169 -17.11 -15.73 -13.56
N PRO A 170 -17.50 -16.07 -14.78
CA PRO A 170 -18.27 -17.29 -15.05
C PRO A 170 -17.36 -18.51 -15.12
N VAL A 171 -17.85 -19.65 -14.70
CA VAL A 171 -17.23 -20.94 -15.04
C VAL A 171 -17.41 -21.19 -16.54
N SER A 172 -16.34 -21.52 -17.22
CA SER A 172 -16.36 -21.80 -18.67
C SER A 172 -16.31 -23.30 -18.91
N TYR A 173 -17.34 -23.82 -19.54
CA TYR A 173 -17.27 -25.16 -20.17
C TYR A 173 -16.46 -25.04 -21.47
N THR A 174 -15.54 -25.93 -21.66
CA THR A 174 -14.90 -26.20 -22.96
C THR A 174 -15.54 -27.40 -23.61
#